data_bd8066fc9be3c2ce14aec1ce0382a5f0
#
_entry.id   bd8066fc9be3c2ce14aec1ce0382a5f0
#
_cell.length_a   1.000
_cell.length_b   1.000
_cell.length_c   1.000
_cell.angle_alpha   90.00
_cell.angle_beta   90.00
_cell.angle_gamma   90.00
#
_symmetry.space_group_name_H-M   'P 1'
#
loop_
_entity.id
_entity.type
_entity.pdbx_description
1 polymer ?
#
loop_
_entity_poly.entity_id
_entity_poly.type
_entity_poly.pdbx_seq_one_letter_code
_entity_poly.pdbx_strand_id
1 'polypeptide(L)'
;MDNQALKMYIEKLINRGSSATELARKCGISDTAMSQFRSGKYGANEDSIAEKIASGLNYYENAWNVVESVTSYQQVRTAFVAAKRNHKWMCISSRSGSGKTQSLIDLYNMSTDNSVIYLKCRKWTARKFLT
;
A
#
# COMPACT_ATOMS: atom_id res chain seq x y z
N MET A 1 7.10 -4.76 -16.40
CA MET A 1 7.26 -4.44 -14.95
C MET A 1 8.39 -5.30 -14.42
N ASP A 2 9.28 -4.75 -13.60
CA ASP A 2 10.35 -5.55 -12.98
C ASP A 2 9.80 -6.36 -11.80
N ASN A 3 9.59 -7.67 -12.04
CA ASN A 3 9.07 -8.60 -11.04
C ASN A 3 10.02 -8.74 -9.84
N GLN A 4 11.34 -8.57 -10.07
CA GLN A 4 12.32 -8.65 -8.99
C GLN A 4 12.19 -7.45 -8.03
N ALA A 5 12.02 -6.25 -8.56
CA ALA A 5 11.80 -5.06 -7.75
C ALA A 5 10.50 -5.15 -6.94
N LEU A 6 9.44 -5.70 -7.51
CA LEU A 6 8.18 -5.95 -6.81
C LEU A 6 8.35 -6.98 -5.68
N LYS A 7 9.09 -8.07 -5.90
CA LYS A 7 9.41 -9.06 -4.85
C LYS A 7 10.18 -8.41 -3.70
N MET A 8 11.18 -7.59 -4.00
CA MET A 8 11.93 -6.85 -2.97
C MET A 8 11.04 -5.88 -2.18
N TYR A 9 10.09 -5.23 -2.84
CA TYR A 9 9.12 -4.36 -2.17
C TYR A 9 8.22 -5.13 -1.20
N ILE A 10 7.72 -6.31 -1.60
CA ILE A 10 6.93 -7.20 -0.73
C ILE A 10 7.73 -7.61 0.50
N GLU A 11 8.99 -8.04 0.32
CA GLU A 11 9.87 -8.41 1.42
C GLU A 11 10.12 -7.23 2.38
N LYS A 12 10.28 -6.03 1.84
CA LYS A 12 10.41 -4.82 2.65
C LYS A 12 9.17 -4.58 3.52
N LEU A 13 7.96 -4.75 2.97
CA LEU A 13 6.72 -4.62 3.74
C LEU A 13 6.61 -5.68 4.85
N ILE A 14 6.99 -6.92 4.56
CA ILE A 14 6.99 -8.00 5.54
C ILE A 14 7.99 -7.73 6.67
N ASN A 15 9.20 -7.29 6.35
CA ASN A 15 10.22 -6.93 7.33
C ASN A 15 9.81 -5.74 8.21
N ARG A 16 8.90 -4.90 7.75
CA ARG A 16 8.30 -3.78 8.50
C ARG A 16 7.08 -4.18 9.33
N GLY A 17 6.72 -5.47 9.35
CA GLY A 17 5.68 -6.03 10.20
C GLY A 17 4.38 -6.42 9.50
N SER A 18 4.27 -6.28 8.17
CA SER A 18 3.10 -6.75 7.43
C SER A 18 3.13 -8.28 7.29
N SER A 19 1.97 -8.94 7.41
CA SER A 19 1.85 -10.37 7.14
C SER A 19 1.71 -10.64 5.64
N ALA A 20 2.37 -11.71 5.14
CA ALA A 20 2.23 -12.15 3.76
C ALA A 20 0.77 -12.48 3.38
N THR A 21 0.03 -13.10 4.31
CA THR A 21 -1.40 -13.41 4.18
C THR A 21 -2.25 -12.15 4.01
N GLU A 22 -1.97 -11.11 4.78
CA GLU A 22 -2.69 -9.84 4.68
C GLU A 22 -2.39 -9.10 3.37
N LEU A 23 -1.14 -9.13 2.92
CA LEU A 23 -0.76 -8.58 1.63
C LEU A 23 -1.46 -9.35 0.49
N ALA A 24 -1.53 -10.69 0.55
CA ALA A 24 -2.26 -11.51 -0.41
C ALA A 24 -3.75 -11.13 -0.48
N ARG A 25 -4.38 -10.97 0.69
CA ARG A 25 -5.78 -10.53 0.78
C ARG A 25 -6.02 -9.15 0.20
N LYS A 26 -5.14 -8.18 0.47
CA LYS A 26 -5.20 -6.83 -0.14
C LYS A 26 -5.10 -6.86 -1.66
N CYS A 27 -4.31 -7.77 -2.20
CA CYS A 27 -4.12 -7.95 -3.63
C CYS A 27 -5.21 -8.81 -4.29
N GLY A 28 -6.12 -9.40 -3.51
CA GLY A 28 -7.16 -10.30 -4.02
C GLY A 28 -6.61 -11.61 -4.61
N ILE A 29 -5.51 -12.13 -4.05
CA ILE A 29 -4.87 -13.39 -4.44
C ILE A 29 -4.79 -14.34 -3.26
N SER A 30 -4.60 -15.65 -3.54
CA SER A 30 -4.41 -16.64 -2.47
C SER A 30 -3.03 -16.55 -1.82
N ASP A 31 -2.93 -16.98 -0.57
CA ASP A 31 -1.66 -17.05 0.17
C ASP A 31 -0.63 -17.92 -0.55
N THR A 32 -1.09 -19.03 -1.15
CA THR A 32 -0.26 -19.92 -1.96
C THR A 32 0.33 -19.20 -3.16
N ALA A 33 -0.51 -18.42 -3.88
CA ALA A 33 -0.06 -17.64 -5.05
C ALA A 33 0.96 -16.56 -4.64
N MET A 34 0.75 -15.87 -3.52
CA MET A 34 1.70 -14.90 -2.99
C MET A 34 3.03 -15.57 -2.62
N SER A 35 3.01 -16.71 -1.96
CA SER A 35 4.20 -17.47 -1.58
C SER A 35 4.99 -17.97 -2.80
N GLN A 36 4.28 -18.52 -3.80
CA GLN A 36 4.89 -18.99 -5.05
C GLN A 36 5.50 -17.85 -5.86
N PHE A 37 4.82 -16.69 -5.93
CA PHE A 37 5.35 -15.51 -6.59
C PHE A 37 6.64 -15.02 -5.92
N ARG A 38 6.66 -14.90 -4.60
CA ARG A 38 7.85 -14.50 -3.83
C ARG A 38 9.03 -15.45 -4.03
N SER A 39 8.77 -16.74 -4.05
CA SER A 39 9.80 -17.78 -4.24
C SER A 39 10.23 -17.96 -5.70
N GLY A 40 9.60 -17.28 -6.66
CA GLY A 40 9.86 -17.47 -8.09
C GLY A 40 9.41 -18.81 -8.64
N LYS A 41 8.51 -19.50 -7.94
CA LYS A 41 7.97 -20.83 -8.33
C LYS A 41 6.57 -20.75 -8.89
N TYR A 42 6.09 -19.56 -9.25
CA TYR A 42 4.74 -19.39 -9.81
C TYR A 42 4.69 -19.96 -11.23
N GLY A 43 3.95 -21.05 -11.41
CA GLY A 43 3.94 -21.84 -12.66
C GLY A 43 2.99 -21.32 -13.75
N ALA A 44 2.16 -20.32 -13.46
CA ALA A 44 1.26 -19.69 -14.42
C ALA A 44 1.86 -18.36 -14.93
N ASN A 45 1.05 -17.52 -15.57
CA ASN A 45 1.50 -16.21 -16.05
C ASN A 45 1.94 -15.29 -14.88
N GLU A 46 3.23 -15.20 -14.65
CA GLU A 46 3.84 -14.43 -13.57
C GLU A 46 3.56 -12.93 -13.72
N ASP A 47 3.46 -12.42 -14.95
CA ASP A 47 3.18 -11.00 -15.20
C ASP A 47 1.75 -10.62 -14.79
N SER A 48 0.79 -11.49 -15.04
CA SER A 48 -0.60 -11.25 -14.64
C SER A 48 -0.79 -11.18 -13.13
N ILE A 49 -0.11 -12.03 -12.37
CA ILE A 49 -0.17 -11.96 -10.90
C ILE A 49 0.62 -10.77 -10.38
N ALA A 50 1.75 -10.43 -11.00
CA ALA A 50 2.53 -9.26 -10.66
C ALA A 50 1.71 -7.96 -10.82
N GLU A 51 0.93 -7.83 -11.89
CA GLU A 51 0.03 -6.68 -12.11
C GLU A 51 -1.04 -6.58 -11.02
N LYS A 52 -1.64 -7.69 -10.61
CA LYS A 52 -2.62 -7.73 -9.51
C LYS A 52 -1.99 -7.29 -8.19
N ILE A 53 -0.80 -7.80 -7.89
CA ILE A 53 -0.06 -7.43 -6.68
C ILE A 53 0.30 -5.93 -6.71
N ALA A 54 0.85 -5.46 -7.82
CA ALA A 54 1.22 -4.05 -7.97
C ALA A 54 0.01 -3.13 -7.82
N SER A 55 -1.12 -3.48 -8.42
CA SER A 55 -2.37 -2.73 -8.29
C SER A 55 -2.89 -2.73 -6.86
N GLY A 56 -2.92 -3.89 -6.18
CA GLY A 56 -3.39 -4.01 -4.80
C GLY A 56 -2.54 -3.26 -3.78
N LEU A 57 -1.23 -3.21 -4.01
CA LEU A 57 -0.28 -2.48 -3.17
C LEU A 57 -0.04 -1.02 -3.62
N ASN A 58 -0.70 -0.56 -4.69
CA ASN A 58 -0.41 0.72 -5.34
C ASN A 58 1.10 0.89 -5.64
N TYR A 59 1.74 -0.20 -6.05
CA TYR A 59 3.15 -0.21 -6.40
C TYR A 59 3.35 0.30 -7.83
N TYR A 60 4.29 1.20 -8.00
CA TYR A 60 4.75 1.69 -9.29
C TYR A 60 6.26 1.51 -9.37
N GLU A 61 6.76 1.01 -10.50
CA GLU A 61 8.17 0.66 -10.72
C GLU A 61 9.17 1.80 -10.39
N ASN A 62 8.73 3.03 -10.54
CA ASN A 62 9.47 4.24 -10.18
C ASN A 62 8.96 4.89 -8.90
N ALA A 63 8.32 4.12 -8.00
CA ALA A 63 7.82 4.67 -6.75
C ALA A 63 8.99 5.10 -5.86
N TRP A 64 8.88 6.30 -5.33
CA TRP A 64 9.84 6.82 -4.37
C TRP A 64 9.89 5.93 -3.13
N ASN A 65 11.09 5.56 -2.73
CA ASN A 65 11.26 4.90 -1.45
C ASN A 65 10.89 5.87 -0.32
N VAL A 66 9.99 5.43 0.55
CA VAL A 66 9.61 6.22 1.71
C VAL A 66 10.75 6.19 2.71
N VAL A 67 11.25 7.37 3.08
CA VAL A 67 12.26 7.53 4.12
C VAL A 67 11.53 7.92 5.41
N GLU A 68 11.44 6.98 6.35
CA GLU A 68 10.67 7.15 7.59
C GLU A 68 11.19 8.25 8.52
N SER A 69 12.47 8.58 8.43
CA SER A 69 13.10 9.64 9.24
C SER A 69 12.73 11.06 8.81
N VAL A 70 12.09 11.22 7.65
CA VAL A 70 11.69 12.55 7.16
C VAL A 70 10.53 13.10 7.99
N THR A 71 10.67 14.34 8.46
CA THR A 71 9.68 15.03 9.31
C THR A 71 8.27 15.00 8.73
N SER A 72 8.12 15.20 7.40
CA SER A 72 6.81 15.15 6.75
C SER A 72 6.15 13.76 6.83
N TYR A 73 6.93 12.69 6.70
CA TYR A 73 6.41 11.33 6.91
C TYR A 73 5.97 11.11 8.36
N GLN A 74 6.78 11.55 9.32
CA GLN A 74 6.47 11.41 10.75
C GLN A 74 5.19 12.16 11.14
N GLN A 75 4.98 13.34 10.60
CA GLN A 75 3.76 14.12 10.80
C GLN A 75 2.52 13.39 10.23
N VAL A 76 2.60 12.88 9.00
CA VAL A 76 1.53 12.11 8.37
C VAL A 76 1.24 10.84 9.17
N ARG A 77 2.28 10.12 9.61
CA ARG A 77 2.15 8.92 10.43
C ARG A 77 1.47 9.23 11.77
N THR A 78 1.88 10.28 12.45
CA THR A 78 1.28 10.68 13.74
C THR A 78 -0.20 11.02 13.56
N ALA A 79 -0.55 11.79 12.54
CA ALA A 79 -1.93 12.11 12.22
C ALA A 79 -2.76 10.86 11.88
N PHE A 80 -2.22 9.95 11.08
CA PHE A 80 -2.86 8.69 10.70
C PHE A 80 -3.14 7.81 11.95
N VAL A 81 -2.15 7.61 12.79
CA VAL A 81 -2.31 6.82 14.03
C VAL A 81 -3.30 7.46 14.98
N ALA A 82 -3.25 8.79 15.14
CA ALA A 82 -4.18 9.52 16.00
C ALA A 82 -5.63 9.44 15.47
N ALA A 83 -5.84 9.57 14.16
CA ALA A 83 -7.15 9.43 13.53
C ALA A 83 -7.73 8.02 13.78
N LYS A 84 -6.93 6.98 13.55
CA LYS A 84 -7.31 5.60 13.75
C LYS A 84 -7.64 5.29 15.21
N ARG A 85 -6.76 5.69 16.14
CA ARG A 85 -6.92 5.43 17.57
C ARG A 85 -8.12 6.14 18.19
N ASN A 86 -8.36 7.38 17.77
CA ASN A 86 -9.38 8.24 18.37
C ASN A 86 -10.68 8.29 17.56
N HIS A 87 -10.79 7.53 16.46
CA HIS A 87 -11.94 7.55 15.54
C HIS A 87 -12.32 8.97 15.08
N LYS A 88 -11.31 9.79 14.73
CA LYS A 88 -11.50 11.20 14.36
C LYS A 88 -11.17 11.45 12.90
N TRP A 89 -11.91 12.38 12.32
CA TRP A 89 -11.56 12.95 11.02
C TRP A 89 -10.34 13.85 11.15
N MET A 90 -9.38 13.69 10.25
CA MET A 90 -8.20 14.54 10.19
C MET A 90 -7.94 14.99 8.76
N CYS A 91 -7.65 16.27 8.59
CA CYS A 91 -7.23 16.85 7.32
C CYS A 91 -5.70 17.09 7.37
N ILE A 92 -4.98 16.55 6.40
CA ILE A 92 -3.54 16.76 6.27
C ILE A 92 -3.31 17.66 5.06
N SER A 93 -2.90 18.90 5.32
CA SER A 93 -2.55 19.87 4.30
C SER A 93 -1.07 20.21 4.35
N SER A 94 -0.40 20.24 3.22
CA SER A 94 0.97 20.71 3.08
C SER A 94 1.28 21.02 1.62
N ARG A 95 2.45 21.59 1.33
CA ARG A 95 2.88 21.93 -0.04
C ARG A 95 2.81 20.73 -0.98
N SER A 96 2.56 20.98 -2.26
CA SER A 96 2.65 19.95 -3.30
C SER A 96 4.07 19.34 -3.29
N GLY A 97 4.18 18.05 -3.58
CA GLY A 97 5.46 17.34 -3.58
C GLY A 97 6.00 16.94 -2.19
N SER A 98 5.33 17.27 -1.08
CA SER A 98 5.78 16.88 0.27
C SER A 98 5.63 15.39 0.63
N GLY A 99 5.26 14.53 -0.32
CA GLY A 99 5.16 13.09 -0.11
C GLY A 99 3.89 12.59 0.59
N LYS A 100 2.88 13.44 0.85
CA LYS A 100 1.64 13.05 1.57
C LYS A 100 1.00 11.77 1.04
N THR A 101 0.76 11.72 -0.26
CA THR A 101 0.09 10.57 -0.90
C THR A 101 0.93 9.31 -0.77
N GLN A 102 2.24 9.41 -0.98
CA GLN A 102 3.14 8.26 -0.84
C GLN A 102 3.22 7.77 0.60
N SER A 103 3.25 8.69 1.56
CA SER A 103 3.21 8.34 2.98
C SER A 103 1.91 7.61 3.36
N LEU A 104 0.76 8.07 2.85
CA LEU A 104 -0.53 7.43 3.11
C LEU A 104 -0.63 6.03 2.47
N ILE A 105 -0.11 5.86 1.25
CA ILE A 105 -0.05 4.54 0.58
C ILE A 105 0.83 3.59 1.39
N ASP A 106 1.98 4.04 1.85
CA ASP A 106 2.90 3.25 2.67
C ASP A 106 2.24 2.82 3.98
N LEU A 107 1.62 3.75 4.70
CA LEU A 107 0.89 3.47 5.94
C LEU A 107 -0.31 2.53 5.73
N TYR A 108 -1.03 2.67 4.61
CA TYR A 108 -2.09 1.74 4.23
C TYR A 108 -1.53 0.33 4.02
N ASN A 109 -0.43 0.19 3.27
CA ASN A 109 0.19 -1.10 3.01
C ASN A 109 0.71 -1.78 4.29
N MET A 110 1.20 -0.98 5.24
CA MET A 110 1.64 -1.47 6.55
C MET A 110 0.50 -1.80 7.51
N SER A 111 -0.71 -1.30 7.27
CA SER A 111 -1.85 -1.58 8.17
C SER A 111 -2.29 -3.03 8.01
N THR A 112 -2.22 -3.79 9.10
CA THR A 112 -2.46 -5.23 9.13
C THR A 112 -3.94 -5.60 9.29
N ASP A 113 -4.76 -4.64 9.67
CA ASP A 113 -6.19 -4.82 9.89
C ASP A 113 -7.04 -4.24 8.76
N ASN A 114 -8.26 -4.76 8.61
CA ASN A 114 -9.23 -4.27 7.63
C ASN A 114 -9.88 -2.91 8.03
N SER A 115 -9.35 -2.24 9.06
CA SER A 115 -9.92 -0.97 9.52
C SER A 115 -9.54 0.22 8.64
N VAL A 116 -8.65 0.04 7.67
CA VAL A 116 -8.17 1.11 6.80
C VAL A 116 -8.58 0.85 5.35
N ILE A 117 -9.27 1.81 4.76
CA ILE A 117 -9.65 1.81 3.35
C ILE A 117 -8.93 2.99 2.69
N TYR A 118 -8.18 2.73 1.62
CA TYR A 118 -7.55 3.77 0.82
C TYR A 118 -8.39 4.07 -0.41
N LEU A 119 -8.83 5.31 -0.54
CA LEU A 119 -9.59 5.80 -1.69
C LEU A 119 -8.87 6.98 -2.34
N LYS A 120 -8.56 6.87 -3.62
CA LYS A 120 -8.01 7.97 -4.42
C LYS A 120 -9.15 8.74 -5.05
N CYS A 121 -9.59 9.83 -4.40
CA CYS A 121 -10.63 10.69 -4.94
C CYS A 121 -10.09 11.45 -6.17
N ARG A 122 -10.80 11.31 -7.28
CA ARG A 122 -10.69 12.15 -8.48
C ARG A 122 -11.97 12.96 -8.59
N LYS A 123 -12.27 13.61 -9.73
CA LYS A 123 -13.56 14.27 -9.99
C LYS A 123 -14.70 13.23 -10.02
N TRP A 124 -15.09 12.74 -8.86
CA TRP A 124 -16.22 11.81 -8.72
C TRP A 124 -17.52 12.59 -8.58
N THR A 125 -18.55 12.15 -9.30
CA THR A 125 -19.91 12.57 -8.99
C THR A 125 -20.35 11.90 -7.69
N ALA A 126 -21.27 12.50 -6.94
CA ALA A 126 -21.81 11.93 -5.70
C ALA A 126 -22.27 10.47 -5.88
N ARG A 127 -22.85 10.13 -7.04
CA ARG A 127 -23.29 8.78 -7.40
C ARG A 127 -22.15 7.77 -7.47
N LYS A 128 -20.94 8.16 -7.95
CA LYS A 128 -19.76 7.29 -8.01
C LYS A 128 -19.04 7.15 -6.66
N PHE A 129 -19.33 8.02 -5.72
CA PHE A 129 -18.77 7.96 -4.39
C PHE A 129 -19.53 7.00 -3.46
N LEU A 130 -20.83 6.80 -3.75
CA LEU A 130 -21.75 6.01 -2.92
C LEU A 130 -21.98 4.57 -3.43
N THR A 131 -21.37 4.18 -4.55
CA THR A 131 -21.37 2.82 -5.10
C THR A 131 -20.03 2.15 -4.88
#